data_0c10ddfe4e0c6c0ed8d01b14337068cb
#
_entry.id   0c10ddfe4e0c6c0ed8d01b14337068cb
#
_cell.length_a   1.000
_cell.length_b   1.000
_cell.length_c   1.000
_cell.angle_alpha   90.00
_cell.angle_beta   90.00
_cell.angle_gamma   90.00
#
_symmetry.space_group_name_H-M   'P 1'
#
loop_
_entity.id
_entity.type
_entity.pdbx_description
1 polymer ?
#
loop_
_entity_poly.entity_id
_entity_poly.type
_entity_poly.pdbx_seq_one_letter_code
_entity_poly.pdbx_strand_id
1 'polypeptide(L)'
;MKKLFDFVIGNPPFQDNIENNSNSQPIYNIFMDATYDVANKVELITPARFLFNAGQTPKSWNKKMLHDEHFKVLKYESNGKDVFPTADIKGGVAITLRDDKKRFEPIRVFTEFSELKGIMEKT
;
A
#
# COMPACT_ATOMS: atom_id res chain seq x y z
N MET A 1 4.87 23.89 -0.04
CA MET A 1 3.99 24.02 -1.21
C MET A 1 2.58 23.54 -0.87
N LYS A 2 1.58 24.30 -1.19
CA LYS A 2 0.19 23.91 -0.96
C LYS A 2 -0.19 22.84 -1.98
N LYS A 3 -0.72 21.71 -1.51
CA LYS A 3 -1.13 20.62 -2.38
C LYS A 3 -2.42 20.95 -3.12
N LEU A 4 -2.58 20.37 -4.30
CA LEU A 4 -3.71 20.68 -5.19
C LEU A 4 -5.05 20.18 -4.66
N PHE A 5 -5.03 19.07 -3.92
CA PHE A 5 -6.26 18.44 -3.44
C PHE A 5 -6.20 18.21 -1.94
N ASP A 6 -7.35 18.37 -1.28
CA ASP A 6 -7.45 18.01 0.15
C ASP A 6 -7.59 16.49 0.34
N PHE A 7 -8.25 15.83 -0.60
CA PHE A 7 -8.55 14.41 -0.49
C PHE A 7 -8.56 13.76 -1.87
N VAL A 8 -7.91 12.60 -1.97
CA VAL A 8 -7.99 11.74 -3.16
C VAL A 8 -8.35 10.34 -2.69
N ILE A 9 -9.30 9.72 -3.38
CA ILE A 9 -9.67 8.31 -3.17
C ILE A 9 -9.61 7.62 -4.53
N GLY A 10 -9.09 6.40 -4.57
CA GLY A 10 -8.95 5.73 -5.86
C GLY A 10 -8.48 4.30 -5.79
N ASN A 11 -8.41 3.74 -6.97
CA ASN A 11 -7.95 2.38 -7.22
C ASN A 11 -6.89 2.46 -8.32
N PRO A 12 -5.60 2.63 -7.95
CA PRO A 12 -4.56 2.81 -8.94
C PRO A 12 -4.32 1.53 -9.76
N PRO A 13 -3.74 1.67 -10.96
CA PRO A 13 -3.30 0.49 -11.70
C PRO A 13 -2.22 -0.25 -10.91
N PHE A 14 -2.31 -1.57 -10.84
CA PHE A 14 -1.41 -2.36 -10.02
C PHE A 14 -0.09 -2.64 -10.73
N GLN A 15 -0.13 -2.89 -12.04
CA GLN A 15 1.03 -3.26 -12.83
C GLN A 15 1.03 -2.55 -14.17
N ASP A 16 2.23 -2.39 -14.74
CA ASP A 16 2.37 -1.95 -16.11
C ASP A 16 1.85 -3.07 -17.02
N ASN A 17 0.81 -2.75 -17.80
CA ASN A 17 0.10 -3.75 -18.59
C ASN A 17 0.74 -3.88 -19.98
N ILE A 18 1.96 -4.39 -20.03
CA ILE A 18 2.64 -4.68 -21.28
C ILE A 18 2.22 -6.08 -21.73
N GLU A 19 1.57 -6.16 -22.90
CA GLU A 19 1.13 -7.44 -23.43
C GLU A 19 2.29 -8.42 -23.59
N ASN A 20 2.02 -9.69 -23.23
CA ASN A 20 2.97 -10.80 -23.39
C ASN A 20 4.25 -10.67 -22.56
N ASN A 21 4.27 -9.81 -21.55
CA ASN A 21 5.42 -9.68 -20.67
C ASN A 21 5.10 -10.33 -19.32
N SER A 22 5.72 -11.50 -19.08
CA SER A 22 5.55 -12.22 -17.82
C SER A 22 6.22 -11.52 -16.64
N ASN A 23 7.06 -10.49 -16.93
CA ASN A 23 7.80 -9.74 -15.92
C ASN A 23 7.27 -8.32 -15.77
N SER A 24 5.94 -8.15 -15.83
CA SER A 24 5.33 -6.84 -15.62
C SER A 24 5.75 -6.25 -14.27
N GLN A 25 6.26 -5.02 -14.32
CA GLN A 25 6.69 -4.33 -13.11
C GLN A 25 5.50 -3.65 -12.46
N PRO A 26 5.44 -3.61 -11.13
CA PRO A 26 4.38 -2.87 -10.45
C PRO A 26 4.56 -1.37 -10.68
N ILE A 27 3.45 -0.68 -10.87
CA ILE A 27 3.46 0.79 -11.00
C ILE A 27 2.65 1.47 -9.90
N TYR A 28 1.97 0.69 -9.04
CA TYR A 28 1.14 1.29 -8.01
C TYR A 28 1.96 2.11 -7.00
N ASN A 29 3.21 1.73 -6.75
CA ASN A 29 4.08 2.48 -5.85
C ASN A 29 4.39 3.87 -6.40
N ILE A 30 4.61 3.97 -7.71
CA ILE A 30 4.85 5.25 -8.38
C ILE A 30 3.59 6.10 -8.32
N PHE A 31 2.44 5.49 -8.58
CA PHE A 31 1.15 6.17 -8.50
C PHE A 31 0.87 6.69 -7.08
N MET A 32 1.15 5.87 -6.08
CA MET A 32 0.97 6.26 -4.68
C MET A 32 1.83 7.49 -4.34
N ASP A 33 3.12 7.45 -4.68
CA ASP A 33 4.03 8.56 -4.42
C ASP A 33 3.56 9.84 -5.12
N ALA A 34 3.15 9.73 -6.39
CA ALA A 34 2.67 10.88 -7.14
C ALA A 34 1.40 11.47 -6.50
N THR A 35 0.50 10.61 -6.03
CA THR A 35 -0.74 11.04 -5.39
C THR A 35 -0.46 11.74 -4.05
N TYR A 36 0.50 11.23 -3.29
CA TYR A 36 0.90 11.84 -2.02
C TYR A 36 1.49 13.23 -2.21
N ASP A 37 2.08 13.51 -3.38
CA ASP A 37 2.63 14.82 -3.68
C ASP A 37 1.54 15.86 -3.98
N VAL A 38 0.36 15.43 -4.42
CA VAL A 38 -0.69 16.36 -4.86
C VAL A 38 -1.88 16.44 -3.90
N ALA A 39 -1.97 15.57 -2.90
CA ALA A 39 -3.09 15.57 -1.97
C ALA A 39 -2.61 15.39 -0.53
N ASN A 40 -3.31 16.05 0.40
CA ASN A 40 -3.00 15.95 1.83
C ASN A 40 -3.46 14.62 2.42
N LYS A 41 -4.60 14.13 1.97
CA LYS A 41 -5.19 12.87 2.44
C LYS A 41 -5.48 11.97 1.25
N VAL A 42 -4.96 10.75 1.29
CA VAL A 42 -5.05 9.81 0.16
C VAL A 42 -5.49 8.46 0.68
N GLU A 43 -6.62 7.96 0.17
CA GLU A 43 -7.12 6.63 0.48
C GLU A 43 -7.16 5.82 -0.82
N LEU A 44 -6.43 4.73 -0.85
CA LEU A 44 -6.27 3.92 -2.06
C LEU A 44 -6.47 2.44 -1.76
N ILE A 45 -6.98 1.73 -2.76
CA ILE A 45 -6.99 0.26 -2.76
C ILE A 45 -5.74 -0.19 -3.49
N THR A 46 -4.85 -0.90 -2.80
CA THR A 46 -3.56 -1.30 -3.35
C THR A 46 -3.28 -2.78 -3.13
N PRO A 47 -2.37 -3.38 -3.92
CA PRO A 47 -1.84 -4.69 -3.53
C PRO A 47 -1.18 -4.60 -2.17
N ALA A 48 -1.22 -5.66 -1.39
CA ALA A 48 -0.73 -5.65 -0.02
C ALA A 48 0.67 -6.25 0.14
N ARG A 49 1.29 -6.78 -0.93
CA ARG A 49 2.56 -7.49 -0.84
C ARG A 49 3.68 -6.64 -0.25
N PHE A 50 3.71 -5.35 -0.57
CA PHE A 50 4.76 -4.47 -0.06
C PHE A 50 4.71 -4.35 1.47
N LEU A 51 3.54 -4.52 2.07
CA LEU A 51 3.39 -4.47 3.53
C LEU A 51 4.15 -5.62 4.21
N PHE A 52 4.29 -6.75 3.51
CA PHE A 52 5.05 -7.91 3.99
C PHE A 52 6.49 -7.88 3.49
N ASN A 53 6.91 -6.76 2.90
CA ASN A 53 8.23 -6.61 2.27
C ASN A 53 8.48 -7.66 1.18
N ALA A 54 7.43 -7.97 0.44
CA ALA A 54 7.44 -8.95 -0.65
C ALA A 54 7.05 -8.26 -1.95
N GLY A 55 7.06 -9.03 -3.05
CA GLY A 55 6.72 -8.52 -4.37
C GLY A 55 7.89 -7.82 -5.04
N GLN A 56 7.59 -7.07 -6.09
CA GLN A 56 8.60 -6.47 -6.95
C GLN A 56 8.79 -4.97 -6.74
N THR A 57 8.11 -4.37 -5.78
CA THR A 57 8.38 -2.98 -5.41
C THR A 57 9.76 -2.89 -4.76
N PRO A 58 10.47 -1.76 -4.94
CA PRO A 58 11.80 -1.62 -4.34
C PRO A 58 11.77 -1.80 -2.83
N LYS A 59 12.76 -2.52 -2.30
CA LYS A 59 12.83 -2.76 -0.85
C LYS A 59 12.97 -1.47 -0.06
N SER A 60 13.68 -0.49 -0.61
CA SER A 60 13.80 0.83 0.02
C SER A 60 12.46 1.54 0.11
N TRP A 61 11.62 1.41 -0.93
CA TRP A 61 10.27 1.98 -0.92
C TRP A 61 9.38 1.27 0.10
N ASN A 62 9.44 -0.07 0.16
CA ASN A 62 8.67 -0.84 1.15
C ASN A 62 9.04 -0.39 2.56
N LYS A 63 10.33 -0.24 2.84
CA LYS A 63 10.80 0.20 4.14
C LYS A 63 10.33 1.61 4.47
N LYS A 64 10.36 2.50 3.50
CA LYS A 64 9.86 3.86 3.66
C LYS A 64 8.40 3.86 4.08
N MET A 65 7.57 3.05 3.42
CA MET A 65 6.14 2.96 3.73
C MET A 65 5.88 2.36 5.11
N LEU A 66 6.63 1.33 5.46
CA LEU A 66 6.46 0.67 6.77
C LEU A 66 6.86 1.55 7.94
N HIS A 67 7.69 2.56 7.71
CA HIS A 67 8.15 3.48 8.76
C HIS A 67 7.52 4.87 8.66
N ASP A 68 6.60 5.08 7.72
CA ASP A 68 5.92 6.36 7.52
C ASP A 68 4.89 6.59 8.63
N GLU A 69 5.08 7.65 9.42
CA GLU A 69 4.18 8.01 10.52
C GLU A 69 2.85 8.61 10.05
N HIS A 70 2.69 8.84 8.76
CA HIS A 70 1.46 9.40 8.18
C HIS A 70 0.64 8.33 7.45
N PHE A 71 1.11 7.09 7.44
CA PHE A 71 0.55 6.01 6.64
C PHE A 71 -0.04 4.93 7.54
N LYS A 72 -1.23 4.43 7.19
CA LYS A 72 -1.82 3.28 7.88
C LYS A 72 -2.67 2.45 6.94
N VAL A 73 -2.94 1.23 7.36
CA VAL A 73 -3.83 0.29 6.66
C VAL A 73 -5.20 0.34 7.35
N LEU A 74 -6.23 0.68 6.59
CA LEU A 74 -7.59 0.70 7.11
C LEU A 74 -8.23 -0.68 7.10
N LYS A 75 -7.93 -1.46 6.06
CA LYS A 75 -8.48 -2.81 5.92
C LYS A 75 -7.52 -3.65 5.08
N TYR A 76 -7.39 -4.92 5.44
CA TYR A 76 -6.61 -5.89 4.69
C TYR A 76 -7.51 -7.06 4.31
N GLU A 77 -7.44 -7.49 3.04
CA GLU A 77 -8.16 -8.65 2.54
C GLU A 77 -7.16 -9.60 1.89
N SER A 78 -6.95 -10.76 2.53
CA SER A 78 -5.97 -11.74 2.05
C SER A 78 -6.37 -12.40 0.75
N ASN A 79 -7.67 -12.49 0.46
CA ASN A 79 -8.16 -13.05 -0.79
C ASN A 79 -8.57 -11.93 -1.73
N GLY A 80 -7.62 -11.55 -2.62
CA GLY A 80 -7.89 -10.48 -3.59
C GLY A 80 -9.06 -10.76 -4.51
N LYS A 81 -9.43 -12.04 -4.71
CA LYS A 81 -10.56 -12.40 -5.56
C LYS A 81 -11.91 -11.97 -4.98
N ASP A 82 -11.99 -11.77 -3.67
CA ASP A 82 -13.21 -11.25 -3.05
C ASP A 82 -13.44 -9.79 -3.42
N VAL A 83 -12.37 -9.05 -3.71
CA VAL A 83 -12.45 -7.64 -4.11
C VAL A 83 -12.44 -7.51 -5.63
N PHE A 84 -11.60 -8.29 -6.31
CA PHE A 84 -11.47 -8.29 -7.77
C PHE A 84 -11.60 -9.73 -8.29
N PRO A 85 -12.84 -10.21 -8.54
CA PRO A 85 -13.07 -11.64 -8.86
C PRO A 85 -12.35 -12.14 -10.10
N THR A 86 -12.02 -11.26 -11.04
CA THR A 86 -11.34 -11.63 -12.27
C THR A 86 -9.83 -11.49 -12.21
N ALA A 87 -9.29 -11.02 -11.08
CA ALA A 87 -7.86 -10.78 -10.93
C ALA A 87 -7.25 -11.76 -9.94
N ASP A 88 -6.05 -12.24 -10.25
CA ASP A 88 -5.26 -13.06 -9.33
C ASP A 88 -4.23 -12.15 -8.66
N ILE A 89 -4.53 -11.70 -7.45
CA ILE A 89 -3.68 -10.76 -6.73
C ILE A 89 -3.01 -11.48 -5.56
N LYS A 90 -1.75 -11.84 -5.78
CA LYS A 90 -0.96 -12.52 -4.76
C LYS A 90 -0.65 -11.59 -3.59
N GLY A 91 -0.81 -12.11 -2.38
CA GLY A 91 -0.55 -11.34 -1.17
C GLY A 91 -1.72 -10.50 -0.70
N GLY A 92 -2.84 -10.51 -1.43
CA GLY A 92 -4.06 -9.80 -1.06
C GLY A 92 -4.05 -8.34 -1.44
N VAL A 93 -5.09 -7.64 -0.98
CA VAL A 93 -5.27 -6.19 -1.21
C VAL A 93 -5.48 -5.49 0.11
N ALA A 94 -5.15 -4.21 0.13
CA ALA A 94 -5.32 -3.38 1.32
C ALA A 94 -5.97 -2.06 0.93
N ILE A 95 -6.79 -1.53 1.84
CA ILE A 95 -7.23 -0.14 1.77
C ILE A 95 -6.26 0.65 2.65
N THR A 96 -5.50 1.54 2.02
CA THR A 96 -4.47 2.31 2.70
C THR A 96 -4.87 3.77 2.81
N LEU A 97 -4.38 4.43 3.85
CA LEU A 97 -4.62 5.85 4.07
C LEU A 97 -3.30 6.52 4.39
N ARG A 98 -3.01 7.64 3.71
CA ARG A 98 -1.94 8.53 4.10
C ARG A 98 -2.52 9.92 4.33
N ASP A 99 -2.26 10.48 5.51
CA ASP A 99 -2.74 11.81 5.89
C ASP A 99 -1.56 12.61 6.45
N ASP A 100 -1.07 13.57 5.69
CA ASP A 100 0.13 14.32 6.07
C ASP A 100 -0.11 15.29 7.24
N LYS A 101 -1.35 15.46 7.64
CA LYS A 101 -1.73 16.30 8.80
C LYS A 101 -1.94 15.50 10.08
N LYS A 102 -1.87 14.18 10.00
CA LYS A 102 -2.04 13.31 11.16
C LYS A 102 -0.84 12.40 11.30
N ARG A 103 -0.57 11.98 12.53
CA ARG A 103 0.47 11.00 12.81
C ARG A 103 -0.14 9.72 13.34
N PHE A 104 0.36 8.61 12.83
CA PHE A 104 -0.04 7.28 13.25
C PHE A 104 1.18 6.52 13.72
N GLU A 105 0.96 5.48 14.51
CA GLU A 105 2.04 4.56 14.84
C GLU A 105 2.53 3.89 13.54
N PRO A 106 3.84 3.94 13.26
CA PRO A 106 4.36 3.28 12.06
C PRO A 106 4.06 1.78 12.08
N ILE A 107 3.81 1.21 10.90
CA ILE A 107 3.47 -0.21 10.79
C ILE A 107 4.63 -1.09 11.26
N ARG A 108 5.85 -0.81 10.80
CA ARG A 108 7.09 -1.56 11.02
C ARG A 108 7.01 -2.97 10.51
N VAL A 109 6.21 -3.82 11.15
CA VAL A 109 5.94 -5.19 10.74
C VAL A 109 4.44 -5.35 10.56
N PHE A 110 4.01 -5.70 9.36
CA PHE A 110 2.59 -5.89 9.08
C PHE A 110 2.22 -7.36 9.22
N THR A 111 1.17 -7.64 9.99
CA THR A 111 0.60 -8.97 10.13
C THR A 111 -0.91 -8.89 9.95
N GLU A 112 -1.50 -10.00 9.52
CA GLU A 112 -2.95 -10.11 9.40
C GLU A 112 -3.64 -10.07 10.77
N PHE A 113 -2.94 -10.52 11.81
CA PHE A 113 -3.48 -10.58 13.16
C PHE A 113 -2.71 -9.65 14.09
N SER A 114 -3.41 -8.70 14.72
CA SER A 114 -2.80 -7.68 15.56
C SER A 114 -2.05 -8.27 16.77
N GLU A 115 -2.51 -9.40 17.29
CA GLU A 115 -1.84 -10.07 18.41
C GLU A 115 -0.43 -10.51 18.06
N LEU A 116 -0.24 -11.01 16.83
CA LEU A 116 1.07 -11.44 16.37
C LEU A 116 2.01 -10.27 16.19
N LYS A 117 1.50 -9.11 15.79
CA LYS A 117 2.31 -7.91 15.64
C LYS A 117 2.99 -7.54 16.96
N GLY A 118 2.23 -7.55 18.06
CA GLY A 118 2.78 -7.25 19.38
C GLY A 118 3.91 -8.20 19.77
N ILE A 119 3.77 -9.48 19.47
CA ILE A 119 4.79 -10.49 19.77
C ILE A 119 6.03 -10.25 18.90
N MET A 120 5.86 -10.00 17.61
CA MET A 120 6.96 -9.81 16.68
C MET A 120 7.76 -8.56 16.99
N GLU A 121 7.14 -7.49 17.43
CA GLU A 121 7.82 -6.24 17.77
C GLU A 121 8.67 -6.36 19.03
N LYS A 122 8.37 -7.31 19.90
CA LYS A 122 9.10 -7.52 21.15
C LYS A 122 10.33 -8.41 20.97
N THR A 123 10.45 -9.03 19.83
CA THR A 123 11.61 -9.86 19.51
C THR A 123 12.63 -9.10 18.66
#